data_b66b335636e6b357e8a10a94ca1b66a1
#
_entry.id   b66b335636e6b357e8a10a94ca1b66a1
#
_cell.length_a   1.000
_cell.length_b   1.000
_cell.length_c   1.000
_cell.angle_alpha   90.00
_cell.angle_beta   90.00
_cell.angle_gamma   90.00
#
_symmetry.space_group_name_H-M   'P 1'
#
loop_
_entity.id
_entity.type
_entity.pdbx_description
1 polymer ?
#
loop_
_entity_poly.entity_id
_entity_poly.type
_entity_poly.pdbx_seq_one_letter_code
_entity_poly.pdbx_strand_id
1 'polypeptide(L)'
;LIAHFWNPPHMIPLVEVVPGTATAPEVTERTAALMSAIGMEPVVLAKAIPGFVGNRLQFAVLREALNIVRSGAATPDVVDRVMKASLGRRWGIVGPFEGADMGGLDTFLDISTHLMPELAKDEDVLDLLRAQVNAGRVGVRSGAGFCEWDDAHLARVKAGRKQVISRG
;
A
#
# COMPACT_ATOMS: atom_id res chain seq x y z
N LEU A 1 14.40 -18.69 -2.03
CA LEU A 1 14.27 -17.37 -1.42
C LEU A 1 13.82 -16.36 -2.46
N ILE A 2 12.99 -15.40 -2.07
CA ILE A 2 12.57 -14.24 -2.87
C ILE A 2 13.05 -12.99 -2.16
N ALA A 3 13.60 -12.03 -2.91
CA ALA A 3 13.79 -10.65 -2.50
C ALA A 3 12.84 -9.79 -3.35
N HIS A 4 11.76 -9.34 -2.75
CA HIS A 4 10.68 -8.60 -3.42
C HIS A 4 10.89 -7.11 -3.21
N PHE A 5 11.36 -6.43 -4.25
CA PHE A 5 11.51 -4.98 -4.28
C PHE A 5 10.20 -4.28 -4.54
N TRP A 6 10.00 -3.14 -3.88
CA TRP A 6 8.87 -2.27 -4.18
C TRP A 6 9.20 -1.31 -5.33
N ASN A 7 8.21 -1.09 -6.19
CA ASN A 7 8.37 -0.26 -7.39
C ASN A 7 7.99 1.22 -7.10
N PRO A 8 8.85 2.18 -7.44
CA PRO A 8 10.15 2.03 -8.08
C PRO A 8 11.28 1.83 -7.03
N PRO A 9 12.18 0.84 -7.23
CA PRO A 9 13.13 0.43 -6.20
C PRO A 9 14.20 1.47 -5.84
N HIS A 10 14.43 2.46 -6.72
CA HIS A 10 15.31 3.59 -6.43
C HIS A 10 14.66 4.67 -5.55
N MET A 11 13.42 4.49 -5.17
CA MET A 11 12.63 5.44 -4.39
C MET A 11 12.02 4.82 -3.14
N ILE A 12 11.70 3.54 -3.15
CA ILE A 12 11.08 2.82 -2.03
C ILE A 12 12.10 1.81 -1.53
N PRO A 13 12.64 1.99 -0.31
CA PRO A 13 13.73 1.16 0.20
C PRO A 13 13.29 -0.24 0.59
N LEU A 14 12.00 -0.50 0.80
CA LEU A 14 11.51 -1.79 1.28
C LEU A 14 11.87 -2.94 0.34
N VAL A 15 12.45 -3.99 0.94
CA VAL A 15 12.62 -5.30 0.31
C VAL A 15 12.07 -6.39 1.22
N GLU A 16 11.02 -7.07 0.79
CA GLU A 16 10.50 -8.23 1.52
C GLU A 16 11.36 -9.46 1.18
N VAL A 17 12.08 -9.98 2.16
CA VAL A 17 12.91 -11.18 2.05
C VAL A 17 12.09 -12.37 2.51
N VAL A 18 11.78 -13.27 1.57
CA VAL A 18 10.83 -14.36 1.81
C VAL A 18 11.52 -15.71 1.58
N PRO A 19 11.83 -16.46 2.65
CA PRO A 19 12.43 -17.78 2.52
C PRO A 19 11.40 -18.76 1.92
N GLY A 20 11.89 -19.68 1.10
CA GLY A 20 11.16 -20.89 0.72
C GLY A 20 11.45 -22.04 1.69
N THR A 21 10.71 -23.13 1.55
CA THR A 21 10.82 -24.31 2.42
C THR A 21 12.21 -24.96 2.43
N ALA A 22 12.98 -24.80 1.34
CA ALA A 22 14.33 -25.32 1.20
C ALA A 22 15.42 -24.24 1.37
N THR A 23 15.05 -23.04 1.82
CA THR A 23 16.02 -21.96 2.05
C THR A 23 16.68 -22.13 3.41
N ALA A 24 17.99 -22.29 3.43
CA ALA A 24 18.75 -22.33 4.68
C ALA A 24 18.71 -20.96 5.38
N PRO A 25 18.63 -20.89 6.71
CA PRO A 25 18.56 -19.64 7.48
C PRO A 25 19.67 -18.65 7.11
N GLU A 26 20.90 -19.15 6.95
CA GLU A 26 22.08 -18.35 6.63
C GLU A 26 21.97 -17.64 5.27
N VAL A 27 21.23 -18.22 4.32
CA VAL A 27 20.96 -17.59 3.02
C VAL A 27 20.02 -16.40 3.21
N THR A 28 19.03 -16.54 4.10
CA THR A 28 18.09 -15.45 4.42
C THR A 28 18.82 -14.30 5.10
N GLU A 29 19.63 -14.59 6.10
CA GLU A 29 20.43 -13.62 6.85
C GLU A 29 21.40 -12.87 5.93
N ARG A 30 22.16 -13.61 5.10
CA ARG A 30 23.08 -13.01 4.13
C ARG A 30 22.36 -12.13 3.10
N THR A 31 21.17 -12.52 2.67
CA THR A 31 20.38 -11.72 1.73
C THR A 31 19.92 -10.42 2.40
N ALA A 32 19.40 -10.49 3.62
CA ALA A 32 19.00 -9.31 4.37
C ALA A 32 20.20 -8.36 4.60
N ALA A 33 21.35 -8.91 5.02
CA ALA A 33 22.56 -8.12 5.19
C ALA A 33 23.04 -7.46 3.89
N LEU A 34 22.97 -8.17 2.76
CA LEU A 34 23.31 -7.62 1.45
C LEU A 34 22.37 -6.46 1.07
N MET A 35 21.05 -6.63 1.27
CA MET A 35 20.07 -5.57 0.99
C MET A 35 20.34 -4.33 1.84
N SER A 36 20.62 -4.50 3.14
CA SER A 36 21.01 -3.39 4.01
C SER A 36 22.29 -2.70 3.53
N ALA A 37 23.30 -3.47 3.12
CA ALA A 37 24.58 -2.93 2.67
C ALA A 37 24.47 -2.07 1.41
N ILE A 38 23.44 -2.29 0.57
CA ILE A 38 23.16 -1.46 -0.62
C ILE A 38 22.14 -0.34 -0.36
N GLY A 39 21.82 -0.06 0.92
CA GLY A 39 20.93 1.03 1.32
C GLY A 39 19.44 0.73 1.22
N MET A 40 19.07 -0.55 1.14
CA MET A 40 17.67 -0.99 1.20
C MET A 40 17.26 -1.30 2.64
N GLU A 41 15.96 -1.36 2.88
CA GLU A 41 15.34 -1.74 4.14
C GLU A 41 14.73 -3.16 4.03
N PRO A 42 15.49 -4.22 4.34
CA PRO A 42 14.99 -5.59 4.24
C PRO A 42 14.10 -5.94 5.43
N VAL A 43 12.95 -6.52 5.12
CA VAL A 43 12.04 -7.10 6.10
C VAL A 43 11.90 -8.59 5.82
N VAL A 44 12.33 -9.43 6.78
CA VAL A 44 12.27 -10.89 6.63
C VAL A 44 10.90 -11.40 7.04
N LEU A 45 10.22 -12.09 6.14
CA LEU A 45 8.96 -12.76 6.43
C LEU A 45 9.21 -14.19 6.92
N ALA A 46 8.41 -14.66 7.86
CA ALA A 46 8.52 -16.03 8.36
C ALA A 46 8.12 -17.08 7.31
N LYS A 47 7.20 -16.74 6.42
CA LYS A 47 6.73 -17.61 5.33
C LYS A 47 6.13 -16.82 4.19
N ALA A 48 6.10 -17.43 3.00
CA ALA A 48 5.39 -16.89 1.85
C ALA A 48 3.87 -16.94 2.06
N ILE A 49 3.21 -15.83 1.76
CA ILE A 49 1.76 -15.72 1.62
C ILE A 49 1.45 -14.98 0.32
N PRO A 50 0.31 -15.24 -0.35
CA PRO A 50 -0.07 -14.51 -1.56
C PRO A 50 -0.09 -12.99 -1.34
N GLY A 51 0.69 -12.26 -2.16
CA GLY A 51 0.82 -10.79 -2.06
C GLY A 51 1.76 -10.31 -0.94
N PHE A 52 2.43 -11.20 -0.24
CA PHE A 52 3.29 -10.91 0.90
C PHE A 52 2.60 -9.96 1.92
N VAL A 53 3.34 -9.14 2.67
CA VAL A 53 2.72 -8.24 3.65
C VAL A 53 2.29 -6.93 2.98
N GLY A 54 3.19 -6.30 2.25
CA GLY A 54 2.95 -4.95 1.74
C GLY A 54 1.82 -4.88 0.71
N ASN A 55 1.81 -5.77 -0.30
CA ASN A 55 0.70 -5.82 -1.26
C ASN A 55 -0.64 -6.15 -0.58
N ARG A 56 -0.66 -7.04 0.40
CA ARG A 56 -1.89 -7.36 1.12
C ARG A 56 -2.49 -6.13 1.80
N LEU A 57 -1.66 -5.34 2.49
CA LEU A 57 -2.11 -4.10 3.14
C LEU A 57 -2.56 -3.08 2.10
N GLN A 58 -1.78 -2.88 1.04
CA GLN A 58 -2.13 -1.95 -0.04
C GLN A 58 -3.48 -2.30 -0.69
N PHE A 59 -3.69 -3.57 -1.04
CA PHE A 59 -4.93 -3.99 -1.70
C PHE A 59 -6.13 -4.11 -0.74
N ALA A 60 -5.91 -4.32 0.57
CA ALA A 60 -6.97 -4.20 1.57
C ALA A 60 -7.51 -2.76 1.62
N VAL A 61 -6.61 -1.77 1.66
CA VAL A 61 -6.99 -0.35 1.58
C VAL A 61 -7.68 -0.02 0.26
N LEU A 62 -7.15 -0.49 -0.87
CA LEU A 62 -7.76 -0.24 -2.18
C LEU A 62 -9.16 -0.86 -2.29
N ARG A 63 -9.36 -2.07 -1.77
CA ARG A 63 -10.68 -2.71 -1.77
C ARG A 63 -11.72 -1.86 -1.05
N GLU A 64 -11.38 -1.35 0.13
CA GLU A 64 -12.29 -0.48 0.87
C GLU A 64 -12.49 0.88 0.18
N ALA A 65 -11.44 1.47 -0.39
CA ALA A 65 -11.54 2.70 -1.18
C ALA A 65 -12.52 2.55 -2.35
N LEU A 66 -12.45 1.44 -3.08
CA LEU A 66 -13.39 1.12 -4.17
C LEU A 66 -14.83 0.94 -3.66
N ASN A 67 -15.01 0.30 -2.51
CA ASN A 67 -16.31 0.12 -1.88
C ASN A 67 -16.96 1.46 -1.49
N ILE A 68 -16.20 2.36 -0.88
CA ILE A 68 -16.65 3.71 -0.54
C ILE A 68 -17.13 4.47 -1.79
N VAL A 69 -16.37 4.38 -2.89
CA VAL A 69 -16.75 5.01 -4.16
C VAL A 69 -18.01 4.35 -4.75
N ARG A 70 -18.06 3.01 -4.75
CA ARG A 70 -19.22 2.23 -5.25
C ARG A 70 -20.51 2.56 -4.49
N SER A 71 -20.42 2.74 -3.18
CA SER A 71 -21.56 3.11 -2.34
C SER A 71 -22.07 4.53 -2.58
N GLY A 72 -21.33 5.35 -3.30
CA GLY A 72 -21.66 6.77 -3.52
C GLY A 72 -21.33 7.68 -2.33
N ALA A 73 -20.71 7.16 -1.27
CA ALA A 73 -20.36 7.95 -0.08
C ALA A 73 -19.28 9.00 -0.37
N ALA A 74 -18.37 8.72 -1.30
CA ALA A 74 -17.31 9.66 -1.69
C ALA A 74 -16.85 9.42 -3.12
N THR A 75 -16.31 10.48 -3.76
CA THR A 75 -15.62 10.37 -5.04
C THR A 75 -14.16 9.89 -4.83
N PRO A 76 -13.48 9.35 -5.87
CA PRO A 76 -12.08 8.96 -5.78
C PRO A 76 -11.15 10.07 -5.26
N ASP A 77 -11.37 11.32 -5.69
CA ASP A 77 -10.60 12.49 -5.21
C ASP A 77 -10.79 12.71 -3.71
N VAL A 78 -12.00 12.57 -3.20
CA VAL A 78 -12.29 12.72 -1.76
C VAL A 78 -11.60 11.61 -0.96
N VAL A 79 -11.68 10.36 -1.40
CA VAL A 79 -10.98 9.23 -0.75
C VAL A 79 -9.48 9.49 -0.70
N ASP A 80 -8.89 9.89 -1.82
CA ASP A 80 -7.46 10.22 -1.92
C ASP A 80 -7.06 11.35 -0.97
N ARG A 81 -7.88 12.40 -0.88
CA ARG A 81 -7.63 13.54 0.03
C ARG A 81 -7.70 13.11 1.49
N VAL A 82 -8.68 12.30 1.87
CA VAL A 82 -8.79 11.75 3.23
C VAL A 82 -7.56 10.92 3.56
N MET A 83 -7.16 9.99 2.69
CA MET A 83 -5.96 9.18 2.91
C MET A 83 -4.70 10.03 3.10
N LYS A 84 -4.45 10.99 2.20
CA LYS A 84 -3.26 11.87 2.25
C LYS A 84 -3.23 12.76 3.48
N ALA A 85 -4.40 13.23 3.94
CA ALA A 85 -4.50 14.14 5.08
C ALA A 85 -4.51 13.43 6.45
N SER A 86 -4.74 12.14 6.48
CA SER A 86 -4.90 11.34 7.71
C SER A 86 -3.86 10.21 7.81
N LEU A 87 -4.22 9.00 7.40
CA LEU A 87 -3.39 7.80 7.53
C LEU A 87 -2.03 7.95 6.85
N GLY A 88 -1.98 8.55 5.68
CA GLY A 88 -0.74 8.77 4.94
C GLY A 88 0.26 9.67 5.67
N ARG A 89 -0.20 10.54 6.57
CA ARG A 89 0.68 11.36 7.43
C ARG A 89 1.26 10.56 8.59
N ARG A 90 0.49 9.61 9.12
CA ARG A 90 0.89 8.81 10.30
C ARG A 90 1.73 7.61 9.92
N TRP A 91 1.37 6.91 8.86
CA TRP A 91 1.98 5.64 8.48
C TRP A 91 3.44 5.73 7.99
N GLY A 92 3.94 6.92 7.74
CA GLY A 92 5.38 7.15 7.55
C GLY A 92 6.19 7.23 8.86
N ILE A 93 5.50 7.21 10.03
CA ILE A 93 6.13 7.36 11.36
C ILE A 93 5.79 6.15 12.24
N VAL A 94 4.52 5.73 12.25
CA VAL A 94 4.01 4.61 13.06
C VAL A 94 3.27 3.63 12.16
N GLY A 95 3.51 2.34 12.37
CA GLY A 95 2.76 1.28 11.70
C GLY A 95 1.34 1.12 12.25
N PRO A 96 0.53 0.21 11.68
CA PRO A 96 -0.84 -0.01 12.12
C PRO A 96 -0.95 -0.50 13.57
N PHE A 97 -0.03 -1.33 14.04
CA PHE A 97 -0.03 -1.84 15.42
C PHE A 97 0.41 -0.78 16.42
N GLU A 98 1.50 -0.08 16.16
CA GLU A 98 1.95 1.04 17.00
C GLU A 98 0.86 2.14 17.08
N GLY A 99 0.19 2.39 15.96
CA GLY A 99 -0.93 3.35 15.93
C GLY A 99 -2.13 2.89 16.76
N ALA A 100 -2.41 1.59 16.82
CA ALA A 100 -3.45 1.02 17.66
C ALA A 100 -3.07 1.09 19.15
N ASP A 101 -1.82 0.75 19.48
CA ASP A 101 -1.30 0.85 20.86
C ASP A 101 -1.38 2.29 21.37
N MET A 102 -0.97 3.26 20.55
CA MET A 102 -1.06 4.68 20.92
C MET A 102 -2.49 5.19 21.10
N GLY A 103 -3.45 4.62 20.38
CA GLY A 103 -4.87 4.99 20.48
C GLY A 103 -5.65 4.26 21.58
N GLY A 104 -5.03 3.26 22.20
CA GLY A 104 -5.66 2.36 23.17
C GLY A 104 -6.32 1.15 22.53
N LEU A 105 -5.83 -0.04 22.85
CA LEU A 105 -6.33 -1.29 22.27
C LEU A 105 -7.80 -1.60 22.60
N ASP A 106 -8.27 -1.18 23.77
CA ASP A 106 -9.68 -1.25 24.18
C ASP A 106 -10.57 -0.40 23.26
N THR A 107 -10.17 0.84 22.98
CA THR A 107 -10.86 1.73 22.05
C THR A 107 -10.85 1.14 20.63
N PHE A 108 -9.70 0.63 20.18
CA PHE A 108 -9.61 -0.02 18.86
C PHE A 108 -10.45 -1.28 18.77
N LEU A 109 -10.52 -2.09 19.84
CA LEU A 109 -11.39 -3.26 19.90
C LEU A 109 -12.86 -2.88 19.77
N ASP A 110 -13.31 -1.88 20.53
CA ASP A 110 -14.69 -1.41 20.47
C ASP A 110 -15.07 -0.92 19.06
N ILE A 111 -14.27 -0.02 18.49
CA ILE A 111 -14.48 0.47 17.13
C ILE A 111 -14.48 -0.68 16.11
N SER A 112 -13.50 -1.59 16.21
CA SER A 112 -13.34 -2.70 15.27
C SER A 112 -14.53 -3.67 15.32
N THR A 113 -15.08 -3.91 16.49
CA THR A 113 -16.23 -4.79 16.68
C THR A 113 -17.44 -4.31 15.87
N HIS A 114 -17.63 -3.02 15.76
CA HIS A 114 -18.73 -2.41 15.02
C HIS A 114 -18.40 -2.15 13.54
N LEU A 115 -17.15 -1.74 13.24
CA LEU A 115 -16.78 -1.28 11.92
C LEU A 115 -16.32 -2.41 10.97
N MET A 116 -15.55 -3.40 11.47
CA MET A 116 -15.03 -4.46 10.59
C MET A 116 -16.10 -5.29 9.89
N PRO A 117 -17.27 -5.57 10.50
CA PRO A 117 -18.36 -6.24 9.79
C PRO A 117 -18.88 -5.50 8.57
N GLU A 118 -18.78 -4.17 8.57
CA GLU A 118 -19.29 -3.28 7.52
C GLU A 118 -18.28 -3.06 6.36
N LEU A 119 -17.01 -3.44 6.57
CA LEU A 119 -15.99 -3.28 5.53
C LEU A 119 -16.20 -4.28 4.38
N ALA A 120 -15.76 -3.90 3.18
CA ALA A 120 -15.89 -4.71 1.98
C ALA A 120 -15.19 -6.08 2.12
N LYS A 121 -15.93 -7.15 1.79
CA LYS A 121 -15.46 -8.54 1.82
C LYS A 121 -15.53 -9.22 0.46
N ASP A 122 -16.38 -8.72 -0.43
CA ASP A 122 -16.65 -9.28 -1.76
C ASP A 122 -15.67 -8.76 -2.83
N GLU A 123 -15.74 -9.37 -4.01
CA GLU A 123 -14.94 -9.01 -5.19
C GLU A 123 -15.68 -8.04 -6.13
N ASP A 124 -16.95 -7.72 -5.89
CA ASP A 124 -17.78 -6.87 -6.75
C ASP A 124 -17.24 -5.44 -6.83
N VAL A 125 -16.47 -5.02 -5.84
CA VAL A 125 -15.74 -3.73 -5.86
C VAL A 125 -14.79 -3.62 -7.07
N LEU A 126 -14.33 -4.74 -7.63
CA LEU A 126 -13.47 -4.78 -8.81
C LEU A 126 -14.18 -4.33 -10.09
N ASP A 127 -15.51 -4.30 -10.10
CA ASP A 127 -16.27 -3.83 -11.28
C ASP A 127 -15.96 -2.37 -11.63
N LEU A 128 -15.66 -1.55 -10.63
CA LEU A 128 -15.17 -0.19 -10.88
C LEU A 128 -13.83 -0.17 -11.62
N LEU A 129 -12.90 -1.04 -11.25
CA LEU A 129 -11.62 -1.18 -11.96
C LEU A 129 -11.83 -1.75 -13.36
N ARG A 130 -12.66 -2.77 -13.49
CA ARG A 130 -13.01 -3.38 -14.79
C ARG A 130 -13.61 -2.35 -15.73
N ALA A 131 -14.54 -1.52 -15.24
CA ALA A 131 -15.15 -0.45 -16.02
C ALA A 131 -14.11 0.56 -16.53
N GLN A 132 -13.18 1.00 -15.69
CA GLN A 132 -12.10 1.90 -16.12
C GLN A 132 -11.21 1.25 -17.19
N VAL A 133 -10.77 0.02 -16.97
CA VAL A 133 -9.92 -0.72 -17.91
C VAL A 133 -10.62 -0.94 -19.25
N ASN A 134 -11.89 -1.36 -19.23
CA ASN A 134 -12.69 -1.59 -20.44
C ASN A 134 -12.95 -0.30 -21.24
N ALA A 135 -13.00 0.85 -20.55
CA ALA A 135 -13.10 2.18 -21.17
C ALA A 135 -11.73 2.71 -21.68
N GLY A 136 -10.65 1.92 -21.58
CA GLY A 136 -9.29 2.34 -21.96
C GLY A 136 -8.64 3.32 -21.00
N ARG A 137 -9.26 3.60 -19.86
CA ARG A 137 -8.81 4.54 -18.84
C ARG A 137 -7.88 3.81 -17.84
N VAL A 138 -6.65 3.51 -18.27
CA VAL A 138 -5.69 2.68 -17.53
C VAL A 138 -4.66 3.50 -16.72
N GLY A 139 -5.01 4.71 -16.34
CA GLY A 139 -4.20 5.59 -15.50
C GLY A 139 -3.22 6.46 -16.29
N VAL A 140 -2.06 6.75 -15.71
CA VAL A 140 -1.03 7.64 -16.30
C VAL A 140 -0.69 7.28 -17.75
N ARG A 141 -0.63 6.00 -18.08
CA ARG A 141 -0.29 5.53 -19.42
C ARG A 141 -1.27 5.95 -20.51
N SER A 142 -2.55 6.10 -20.15
CA SER A 142 -3.62 6.55 -21.07
C SER A 142 -4.02 8.02 -20.86
N GLY A 143 -3.38 8.72 -19.93
CA GLY A 143 -3.75 10.07 -19.53
C GLY A 143 -4.98 10.16 -18.65
N ALA A 144 -5.65 9.04 -18.38
CA ALA A 144 -6.89 9.00 -17.61
C ALA A 144 -7.07 7.68 -16.87
N GLY A 145 -7.71 7.73 -15.69
CA GLY A 145 -8.10 6.61 -14.85
C GLY A 145 -9.20 7.07 -13.90
N PHE A 146 -9.10 6.76 -12.61
CA PHE A 146 -9.93 7.44 -11.60
C PHE A 146 -9.61 8.93 -11.50
N CYS A 147 -8.42 9.33 -11.92
CA CYS A 147 -8.02 10.73 -12.07
C CYS A 147 -7.71 11.04 -13.54
N GLU A 148 -7.79 12.32 -13.91
CA GLU A 148 -7.21 12.84 -15.14
C GLU A 148 -5.71 13.14 -14.92
N TRP A 149 -4.88 12.77 -15.90
CA TRP A 149 -3.42 12.86 -15.81
C TRP A 149 -2.86 13.75 -16.91
N ASP A 150 -3.05 15.05 -16.74
CA ASP A 150 -2.33 16.04 -17.55
C ASP A 150 -0.87 16.19 -17.08
N ASP A 151 -0.05 16.87 -17.86
CA ASP A 151 1.37 17.07 -17.58
C ASP A 151 1.60 17.80 -16.25
N ALA A 152 0.73 18.75 -15.89
CA ALA A 152 0.82 19.51 -14.64
C ALA A 152 0.54 18.62 -13.42
N HIS A 153 -0.50 17.79 -13.50
CA HIS A 153 -0.84 16.83 -12.46
C HIS A 153 0.28 15.81 -12.28
N LEU A 154 0.76 15.23 -13.38
CA LEU A 154 1.85 14.26 -13.37
C LEU A 154 3.15 14.86 -12.79
N ALA A 155 3.51 16.08 -13.18
CA ALA A 155 4.68 16.76 -12.66
C ALA A 155 4.58 17.03 -11.16
N ARG A 156 3.40 17.48 -10.68
CA ARG A 156 3.14 17.70 -9.26
C ARG A 156 3.29 16.41 -8.43
N VAL A 157 2.71 15.30 -8.88
CA VAL A 157 2.81 14.01 -8.18
C VAL A 157 4.25 13.50 -8.18
N LYS A 158 4.97 13.60 -9.30
CA LYS A 158 6.39 13.20 -9.37
C LYS A 158 7.27 14.05 -8.43
N ALA A 159 7.05 15.35 -8.36
CA ALA A 159 7.77 16.24 -7.45
C ALA A 159 7.48 15.91 -5.97
N GLY A 160 6.22 15.71 -5.60
CA GLY A 160 5.81 15.31 -4.25
C GLY A 160 6.44 13.97 -3.82
N ARG A 161 6.49 12.99 -4.71
CA ARG A 161 7.15 11.70 -4.43
C ARG A 161 8.64 11.86 -4.13
N LYS A 162 9.35 12.69 -4.89
CA LYS A 162 10.78 12.97 -4.63
C LYS A 162 11.00 13.61 -3.25
N GLN A 163 10.14 14.55 -2.83
CA GLN A 163 10.28 15.21 -1.53
C GLN A 163 10.07 14.26 -0.34
N VAL A 164 9.18 13.29 -0.46
CA VAL A 164 8.93 12.30 0.62
C VAL A 164 10.17 11.42 0.82
N ILE A 165 10.82 11.07 -0.27
CA ILE A 165 11.97 10.14 -0.27
C ILE A 165 13.27 10.83 0.17
N SER A 166 13.43 12.12 -0.15
CA SER A 166 14.62 12.89 0.30
C SER A 166 14.60 13.25 1.79
N ARG A 167 13.54 12.91 2.53
CA ARG A 167 13.38 13.18 3.96
C ARG A 167 13.59 11.92 4.85
N GLY A 168 13.79 10.78 4.27
CA GLY A 168 14.21 9.53 4.93
C GLY A 168 15.65 9.23 4.63
#